data_277c6106d33ddacbc262479260d7d919
#
_entry.id   277c6106d33ddacbc262479260d7d919
#
_cell.length_a   1.000
_cell.length_b   1.000
_cell.length_c   1.000
_cell.angle_alpha   90.00
_cell.angle_beta   90.00
_cell.angle_gamma   90.00
#
_symmetry.space_group_name_H-M   'P 1'
#
loop_
_entity.id
_entity.type
_entity.pdbx_description
1 polymer ?
#
loop_
_entity_poly.entity_id
_entity_poly.type
_entity_poly.pdbx_seq_one_letter_code
_entity_poly.pdbx_strand_id
1 'polypeptide(L)' 'MNTCEAIAERIRNLCRERNWTPNHLSYVAAVPQATIKSILNGESKNPGTVTIKKLCDGFEITLGEFFSSAEFDALEQEIR' A
#
# COMPACT_ATOMS: atom_id res chain seq x y z
N MET A 1 -11.42 -0.27 10.46
CA MET A 1 -10.28 0.09 9.61
C MET A 1 -10.78 0.90 8.43
N ASN A 2 -10.16 2.04 8.14
CA ASN A 2 -10.55 2.83 6.96
C ASN A 2 -9.71 2.42 5.75
N THR A 3 -10.01 2.99 4.58
CA THR A 3 -9.35 2.61 3.33
C THR A 3 -7.84 2.86 3.37
N CYS A 4 -7.42 3.99 3.91
CA CYS A 4 -5.98 4.30 4.03
C CYS A 4 -5.26 3.32 4.95
N GLU A 5 -5.88 2.96 6.06
CA GLU A 5 -5.32 1.98 7.00
C GLU A 5 -5.22 0.60 6.35
N ALA A 6 -6.21 0.22 5.55
CA ALA A 6 -6.17 -1.06 4.84
C ALA A 6 -5.03 -1.10 3.82
N ILE A 7 -4.81 0.01 3.10
CA ILE A 7 -3.70 0.12 2.15
C ILE A 7 -2.35 -0.01 2.88
N ALA A 8 -2.19 0.70 4.00
CA ALA A 8 -0.96 0.63 4.79
C ALA A 8 -0.71 -0.79 5.29
N GLU A 9 -1.74 -1.44 5.79
CA GLU A 9 -1.62 -2.81 6.30
C GLU A 9 -1.27 -3.79 5.19
N ARG A 10 -1.87 -3.61 4.00
CA ARG A 10 -1.56 -4.46 2.84
C ARG A 10 -0.08 -4.33 2.46
N ILE A 11 0.44 -3.10 2.44
CA ILE A 11 1.85 -2.85 2.12
C ILE A 11 2.75 -3.52 3.16
N ARG A 12 2.41 -3.38 4.45
CA ARG A 12 3.20 -4.02 5.52
C ARG A 12 3.22 -5.53 5.38
N ASN A 13 2.07 -6.13 5.08
CA ASN A 13 1.97 -7.57 4.92
C ASN A 13 2.78 -8.07 3.73
N LEU A 14 2.72 -7.36 2.60
CA LEU A 14 3.50 -7.71 1.41
C LEU A 14 5.01 -7.61 1.68
N CYS A 15 5.43 -6.58 2.40
CA CYS A 15 6.84 -6.44 2.79
C CYS A 15 7.25 -7.57 3.73
N ARG A 16 6.39 -7.92 4.69
CA ARG A 16 6.67 -8.98 5.66
C ARG A 16 6.82 -10.32 4.96
N GLU A 17 5.96 -10.62 4.01
CA GLU A 17 6.01 -11.87 3.25
C GLU A 17 7.31 -12.02 2.47
N ARG A 18 7.92 -10.90 2.07
CA ARG A 18 9.14 -10.88 1.27
C ARG A 18 10.41 -10.60 2.08
N ASN A 19 10.25 -10.38 3.38
CA ASN A 19 11.35 -9.94 4.25
C ASN A 19 11.97 -8.63 3.76
N TRP A 20 11.15 -7.71 3.25
CA TRP A 20 11.58 -6.42 2.77
C TRP A 20 11.36 -5.33 3.82
N THR A 21 12.29 -4.37 3.85
CA THR A 21 12.11 -3.14 4.61
C THR A 21 11.39 -2.11 3.73
N PRO A 22 10.77 -1.08 4.32
CA PRO A 22 10.24 0.04 3.52
C PRO A 22 11.30 0.69 2.64
N ASN A 23 12.55 0.73 3.08
CA ASN A 23 13.65 1.27 2.26
C ASN A 23 13.86 0.44 1.01
N HIS A 24 13.84 -0.87 1.13
CA HIS A 24 13.98 -1.75 -0.03
C HIS A 24 12.82 -1.56 -1.00
N LEU A 25 11.60 -1.46 -0.47
CA LEU A 25 10.42 -1.20 -1.28
C LEU A 25 10.55 0.11 -2.05
N SER A 26 11.03 1.16 -1.39
CA SER A 26 11.29 2.46 -2.02
C SER A 26 12.21 2.32 -3.22
N TYR A 27 13.26 1.54 -3.06
CA TYR A 27 14.24 1.30 -4.11
C TYR A 27 13.62 0.56 -5.31
N VAL A 28 12.96 -0.57 -5.08
CA VAL A 28 12.45 -1.39 -6.18
C VAL A 28 11.22 -0.79 -6.85
N ALA A 29 10.42 -0.01 -6.14
CA ALA A 29 9.21 0.59 -6.68
C ALA A 29 9.44 1.99 -7.25
N ALA A 30 10.63 2.56 -7.04
CA ALA A 30 10.95 3.93 -7.44
C ALA A 30 9.97 4.94 -6.83
N VAL A 31 9.60 4.73 -5.57
CA VAL A 31 8.73 5.64 -4.80
C VAL A 31 9.56 6.20 -3.65
N PRO A 32 9.57 7.53 -3.44
CA PRO A 32 10.35 8.12 -2.37
C PRO A 32 10.04 7.52 -1.00
N GLN A 33 11.06 7.35 -0.17
CA GLN A 33 10.89 6.83 1.18
C GLN A 33 9.89 7.66 1.99
N ALA A 34 9.93 8.99 1.83
CA ALA A 34 9.00 9.87 2.54
C ALA A 34 7.56 9.56 2.17
N THR A 35 7.28 9.23 0.91
CA THR A 35 5.94 8.88 0.46
C THR A 35 5.48 7.58 1.09
N ILE A 36 6.32 6.56 1.08
CA ILE A 36 6.00 5.27 1.70
C ILE A 36 5.76 5.45 3.19
N LYS A 37 6.64 6.21 3.85
CA LYS A 37 6.54 6.46 5.28
C LYS A 37 5.23 7.18 5.63
N SER A 38 4.83 8.17 4.83
CA SER A 38 3.57 8.88 5.03
C SER A 38 2.36 7.95 4.90
N ILE A 39 2.39 7.03 3.94
CA ILE A 39 1.32 6.05 3.80
C ILE A 39 1.26 5.13 5.02
N LEU A 40 2.41 4.59 5.43
CA LEU A 40 2.48 3.64 6.54
C LEU A 40 2.13 4.28 7.88
N ASN A 41 2.43 5.56 8.05
CA ASN A 41 2.15 6.28 9.30
C ASN A 41 0.73 6.88 9.34
N GLY A 42 -0.04 6.73 8.28
CA GLY A 42 -1.39 7.28 8.23
C GLY A 42 -1.44 8.78 7.97
N GLU A 43 -0.32 9.38 7.59
CA GLU A 43 -0.28 10.82 7.27
C GLU A 43 -0.88 11.11 5.89
N SER A 44 -0.67 10.20 4.93
CA SER A 44 -1.26 10.32 3.61
C SER A 44 -2.73 9.90 3.67
N LYS A 45 -3.63 10.84 3.40
CA LYS A 45 -5.07 10.58 3.47
C LYS A 45 -5.63 10.06 2.15
N ASN A 46 -4.85 10.16 1.09
CA ASN A 46 -5.32 9.76 -0.24
C ASN A 46 -4.12 9.34 -1.10
N PRO A 47 -3.56 8.15 -0.86
CA PRO A 47 -2.45 7.66 -1.68
C PRO A 47 -2.86 7.61 -3.15
N GLY A 48 -2.02 8.18 -4.01
CA GLY A 48 -2.36 8.27 -5.43
C GLY A 48 -2.36 6.92 -6.12
N THR A 49 -3.24 6.77 -7.10
CA THR A 49 -3.37 5.51 -7.85
C THR A 49 -2.06 5.11 -8.53
N VAL A 50 -1.35 6.08 -9.11
CA VAL A 50 -0.08 5.81 -9.78
C VAL A 50 0.98 5.36 -8.78
N THR A 51 0.99 5.95 -7.59
CA THR A 51 1.90 5.53 -6.52
C THR A 51 1.63 4.09 -6.13
N ILE A 52 0.36 3.73 -5.96
CA ILE A 52 -0.02 2.34 -5.64
C ILE A 52 0.38 1.41 -6.77
N LYS A 53 0.20 1.82 -8.02
CA LYS A 53 0.62 1.00 -9.17
C LYS A 53 2.14 0.75 -9.15
N LYS A 54 2.93 1.79 -8.85
CA LYS A 54 4.38 1.63 -8.73
C LYS A 54 4.76 0.64 -7.63
N LEU A 55 4.07 0.70 -6.49
CA LEU A 55 4.30 -0.26 -5.41
C LEU A 55 3.96 -1.67 -5.86
N CYS A 56 2.85 -1.84 -6.56
CA CYS A 56 2.47 -3.14 -7.12
C CYS A 56 3.53 -3.67 -8.09
N ASP A 57 4.04 -2.80 -8.95
CA ASP A 57 5.10 -3.19 -9.89
C ASP A 57 6.36 -3.62 -9.13
N GLY A 58 6.70 -2.92 -8.06
CA GLY A 58 7.82 -3.30 -7.20
C GLY A 58 7.63 -4.65 -6.53
N PHE A 59 6.40 -4.94 -6.11
CA PHE A 59 6.05 -6.24 -5.53
C PHE A 59 5.85 -7.33 -6.59
N GLU A 60 5.81 -6.96 -7.86
CA GLU A 60 5.52 -7.86 -8.97
C GLU A 60 4.14 -8.50 -8.86
N ILE A 61 3.15 -7.68 -8.48
CA ILE A 61 1.75 -8.09 -8.43
C ILE A 61 0.90 -7.08 -9.23
N THR A 62 -0.32 -7.47 -9.55
CA THR A 62 -1.25 -6.59 -10.24
C THR A 62 -2.01 -5.73 -9.22
N LEU A 63 -2.65 -4.66 -9.71
CA LEU A 63 -3.55 -3.87 -8.87
C LEU A 63 -4.71 -4.72 -8.34
N GLY A 64 -5.23 -5.62 -9.19
CA GLY A 64 -6.29 -6.54 -8.75
C GLY A 64 -5.84 -7.42 -7.60
N GLU A 65 -4.64 -7.97 -7.69
CA GLU A 65 -4.07 -8.78 -6.61
C GLU A 65 -3.87 -7.98 -5.34
N PHE A 66 -3.41 -6.73 -5.47
CA PHE A 66 -3.20 -5.85 -4.33
C PHE A 66 -4.49 -5.65 -3.54
N PHE A 67 -5.60 -5.40 -4.23
CA PHE A 67 -6.89 -5.07 -3.61
C PHE A 67 -7.82 -6.27 -3.41
N SER A 68 -7.34 -7.49 -3.64
CA SER A 68 -8.19 -8.69 -3.54
C SER A 68 -8.36 -9.24 -2.13
N SER A 69 -7.72 -8.64 -1.12
CA SER A 69 -7.81 -9.16 0.24
C SER A 69 -9.18 -8.86 0.86
N ALA A 70 -9.58 -9.71 1.81
CA ALA A 70 -10.89 -9.59 2.46
C ALA A 70 -11.05 -8.26 3.23
N GLU A 71 -9.95 -7.70 3.72
CA GLU A 71 -9.98 -6.43 4.44
C GLU A 71 -10.55 -5.30 3.58
N PHE A 72 -10.24 -5.30 2.27
CA PHE A 72 -10.78 -4.26 1.38
C PHE A 72 -12.27 -4.44 1.15
N ASP A 73 -12.73 -5.68 1.03
CA ASP A 73 -14.15 -5.98 0.82
C ASP A 73 -14.99 -5.62 2.05
N ALA A 74 -14.38 -5.68 3.23
CA ALA A 74 -15.07 -5.43 4.50
C ALA A 74 -15.01 -3.96 4.94
N LEU A 75 -14.44 -3.07 4.13
CA LEU A 75 -14.34 -1.66 4.49
C LEU A 75 -15.72 -1.00 4.55
N GLU A 76 -15.84 -0.04 5.46
CA GLU A 76 -17.04 0.80 5.53
C GLU A 76 -17.12 1.70 4.30
N GLN A 77 -18.35 2.13 3.98
CA GLN A 77 -18.56 3.06 2.88
C GLN A 77 -17.87 4.39 3.18
N GLU A 78 -17.23 4.95 2.16
CA GLU A 78 -16.65 6.30 2.26
C GLU A 78 -17.71 7.38 1.99
N ILE A 79 -18.81 7.00 1.35
CA ILE A 79 -19.92 7.91 1.05
C ILE A 79 -20.71 8.15 2.32
N ARG A 80 -21.03 9.41 2.59
CA ARG A 80 -21.78 9.79 3.78
C ARG A 80 -23.01 10.61 3.44
#